data_7dd737db055239486b21b87ba3c87e41
#
_entry.id   7dd737db055239486b21b87ba3c87e41
#
_cell.length_a   1.000
_cell.length_b   1.000
_cell.length_c   1.000
_cell.angle_alpha   90.00
_cell.angle_beta   90.00
_cell.angle_gamma   90.00
#
_symmetry.space_group_name_H-M   'P 1'
#
loop_
_entity.id
_entity.type
_entity.pdbx_description
1 polymer ?
#
loop_
_entity_poly.entity_id
_entity_poly.type
_entity_poly.pdbx_seq_one_letter_code
_entity_poly.pdbx_strand_id
1 'polypeptide(L)'
;ENIIENGNHSDHSKWGFSESDINLQHAESELDRIILQTKERISKDQYYSLPFSIRDLISIIIKKRNPKVNWKRALKIFSSSSRRTRVKFTVKRVSKRYGTRPGLKIQRSQKIAVAIDTSGSISLDELNMFFNEIHSMWQNGAEIEVIECDAAVQKTYNYRGKFPEFVHGRGGTNFDPVFEYLNKNTKVLYDGCIYLTDGYASAPEIKPRCKVFWVITPEGSLGSHLKYGRALQINN
;
A
#
# COMPACT_ATOMS: atom_id res chain seq x y z
N GLU A 1 38.22 -56.64 -3.59
CA GLU A 1 38.08 -55.41 -2.83
C GLU A 1 37.32 -54.38 -3.69
N ASN A 2 36.04 -54.20 -3.34
CA ASN A 2 35.10 -53.34 -4.02
C ASN A 2 35.16 -51.95 -3.34
N ILE A 3 35.61 -50.95 -4.08
CA ILE A 3 35.50 -49.55 -3.67
C ILE A 3 34.15 -49.05 -4.23
N ILE A 4 33.24 -48.73 -3.34
CA ILE A 4 31.94 -48.09 -3.65
C ILE A 4 32.22 -46.59 -3.74
N GLU A 5 32.23 -46.03 -4.95
CA GLU A 5 32.19 -44.58 -5.15
C GLU A 5 30.73 -44.10 -4.91
N ASN A 6 30.54 -43.42 -3.79
CA ASN A 6 29.33 -42.64 -3.53
C ASN A 6 29.39 -41.33 -4.31
N GLY A 7 28.94 -41.35 -5.54
CA GLY A 7 28.69 -40.15 -6.32
C GLY A 7 27.42 -39.44 -5.83
N ASN A 8 27.59 -38.35 -5.13
CA ASN A 8 26.50 -37.44 -4.76
C ASN A 8 26.06 -36.68 -6.03
N HIS A 9 25.20 -37.29 -6.82
CA HIS A 9 24.51 -36.61 -7.92
C HIS A 9 23.43 -35.72 -7.32
N SER A 10 23.73 -34.43 -7.18
CA SER A 10 22.70 -33.42 -7.03
C SER A 10 21.81 -33.40 -8.26
N ASP A 11 20.62 -33.91 -8.12
CA ASP A 11 19.61 -33.96 -9.17
C ASP A 11 19.12 -32.54 -9.52
N HIS A 12 19.73 -31.92 -10.53
CA HIS A 12 19.33 -30.63 -11.09
C HIS A 12 18.21 -30.75 -12.13
N SER A 13 17.61 -31.90 -12.33
CA SER A 13 16.56 -32.16 -13.33
C SER A 13 15.25 -31.42 -13.07
N LYS A 14 15.09 -30.77 -11.89
CA LYS A 14 13.91 -29.96 -11.53
C LYS A 14 14.03 -28.49 -11.89
N TRP A 15 15.14 -28.03 -12.44
CA TRP A 15 15.31 -26.66 -12.92
C TRP A 15 15.15 -26.63 -14.45
N GLY A 16 13.89 -26.88 -14.87
CA GLY A 16 13.54 -27.16 -16.25
C GLY A 16 13.41 -25.93 -17.15
N PHE A 17 14.41 -25.04 -17.19
CA PHE A 17 14.52 -24.06 -18.26
C PHE A 17 15.74 -24.42 -19.11
N SER A 18 15.50 -24.74 -20.39
CA SER A 18 16.60 -24.90 -21.35
C SER A 18 17.26 -23.53 -21.60
N GLU A 19 18.54 -23.55 -21.97
CA GLU A 19 19.29 -22.32 -22.29
C GLU A 19 18.62 -21.52 -23.44
N SER A 20 17.92 -22.22 -24.34
CA SER A 20 17.10 -21.65 -25.40
C SER A 20 15.87 -20.91 -24.85
N ASP A 21 15.20 -21.42 -23.80
CA ASP A 21 14.03 -20.79 -23.20
C ASP A 21 14.40 -19.50 -22.44
N ILE A 22 15.58 -19.49 -21.79
CA ILE A 22 16.11 -18.31 -21.10
C ILE A 22 16.47 -17.22 -22.13
N ASN A 23 17.07 -17.59 -23.26
CA ASN A 23 17.41 -16.64 -24.32
C ASN A 23 16.14 -16.07 -24.99
N LEU A 24 15.09 -16.87 -25.19
CA LEU A 24 13.81 -16.39 -25.70
C LEU A 24 13.12 -15.40 -24.75
N GLN A 25 13.10 -15.70 -23.46
CA GLN A 25 12.54 -14.80 -22.45
C GLN A 25 13.32 -13.47 -22.36
N HIS A 26 14.64 -13.53 -22.49
CA HIS A 26 15.48 -12.31 -22.56
C HIS A 26 15.17 -11.49 -23.82
N ALA A 27 15.06 -12.11 -24.97
CA ALA A 27 14.71 -11.43 -26.22
C ALA A 27 13.31 -10.81 -26.17
N GLU A 28 12.32 -11.50 -25.64
CA GLU A 28 10.98 -10.97 -25.43
C GLU A 28 10.99 -9.76 -24.46
N SER A 29 11.75 -9.84 -23.38
CA SER A 29 11.84 -8.75 -22.42
C SER A 29 12.51 -7.50 -23.00
N GLU A 30 13.50 -7.65 -23.87
CA GLU A 30 14.15 -6.54 -24.56
C GLU A 30 13.25 -5.92 -25.62
N LEU A 31 12.53 -6.72 -26.40
CA LEU A 31 11.52 -6.24 -27.36
C LEU A 31 10.43 -5.43 -26.67
N ASP A 32 9.90 -5.94 -25.57
CA ASP A 32 8.91 -5.23 -24.76
C ASP A 32 9.45 -3.90 -24.26
N ARG A 33 10.71 -3.83 -23.85
CA ARG A 33 11.38 -2.61 -23.39
C ARG A 33 11.48 -1.58 -24.51
N ILE A 34 11.90 -2.00 -25.69
CA ILE A 34 12.02 -1.13 -26.87
C ILE A 34 10.65 -0.58 -27.26
N ILE A 35 9.61 -1.42 -27.28
CA ILE A 35 8.24 -1.02 -27.62
C ILE A 35 7.73 0.06 -26.64
N LEU A 36 7.98 -0.10 -25.35
CA LEU A 36 7.56 0.88 -24.33
C LEU A 36 8.31 2.20 -24.46
N GLN A 37 9.63 2.17 -24.68
CA GLN A 37 10.44 3.37 -24.90
C GLN A 37 9.99 4.12 -26.18
N THR A 38 9.65 3.37 -27.23
CA THR A 38 9.14 3.95 -28.46
C THR A 38 7.79 4.61 -28.22
N LYS A 39 6.88 3.98 -27.47
CA LYS A 39 5.60 4.56 -27.10
C LYS A 39 5.74 5.89 -26.35
N GLU A 40 6.69 6.00 -25.43
CA GLU A 40 6.93 7.23 -24.67
C GLU A 40 7.39 8.40 -25.57
N ARG A 41 8.04 8.09 -26.71
CA ARG A 41 8.55 9.07 -27.66
C ARG A 41 7.53 9.49 -28.73
N ILE A 42 6.49 8.71 -28.94
CA ILE A 42 5.45 8.94 -29.95
C ILE A 42 4.39 9.88 -29.39
N SER A 43 3.97 10.88 -30.15
CA SER A 43 2.84 11.76 -29.81
C SER A 43 1.51 10.98 -29.79
N LYS A 44 0.49 11.53 -29.12
CA LYS A 44 -0.84 10.89 -29.07
C LYS A 44 -1.41 10.68 -30.48
N ASP A 45 -1.25 11.65 -31.37
CA ASP A 45 -1.80 11.57 -32.74
C ASP A 45 -1.10 10.48 -33.55
N GLN A 46 0.20 10.35 -33.43
CA GLN A 46 0.97 9.26 -34.04
C GLN A 46 0.60 7.89 -33.47
N TYR A 47 0.31 7.80 -32.17
CA TYR A 47 -0.15 6.55 -31.55
C TYR A 47 -1.51 6.12 -32.10
N TYR A 48 -2.44 7.05 -32.31
CA TYR A 48 -3.77 6.73 -32.86
C TYR A 48 -3.73 6.42 -34.36
N SER A 49 -2.70 6.84 -35.09
CA SER A 49 -2.50 6.47 -36.49
C SER A 49 -1.97 5.06 -36.71
N LEU A 50 -1.50 4.38 -35.65
CA LEU A 50 -1.03 3.01 -35.72
C LEU A 50 -2.19 2.03 -36.00
N PRO A 51 -1.96 0.94 -36.74
CA PRO A 51 -2.94 -0.13 -36.92
C PRO A 51 -3.46 -0.66 -35.59
N PHE A 52 -4.74 -1.05 -35.59
CA PHE A 52 -5.41 -1.55 -34.38
C PHE A 52 -4.65 -2.72 -33.71
N SER A 53 -4.15 -3.66 -34.53
CA SER A 53 -3.37 -4.82 -34.06
C SER A 53 -2.12 -4.41 -33.27
N ILE A 54 -1.41 -3.37 -33.74
CA ILE A 54 -0.21 -2.88 -33.04
C ILE A 54 -0.58 -2.16 -31.74
N ARG A 55 -1.65 -1.36 -31.75
CA ARG A 55 -2.15 -0.71 -30.53
C ARG A 55 -2.59 -1.72 -29.48
N ASP A 56 -3.24 -2.80 -29.91
CA ASP A 56 -3.67 -3.87 -29.03
C ASP A 56 -2.48 -4.63 -28.42
N LEU A 57 -1.48 -4.99 -29.23
CA LEU A 57 -0.22 -5.57 -28.75
C LEU A 57 0.48 -4.66 -27.72
N ILE A 58 0.59 -3.37 -28.00
CA ILE A 58 1.17 -2.40 -27.05
C ILE A 58 0.36 -2.37 -25.75
N SER A 59 -0.97 -2.41 -25.82
CA SER A 59 -1.84 -2.43 -24.65
C SER A 59 -1.66 -3.69 -23.80
N ILE A 60 -1.49 -4.85 -24.45
CA ILE A 60 -1.21 -6.14 -23.79
C ILE A 60 0.15 -6.10 -23.09
N ILE A 61 1.18 -5.58 -23.76
CA ILE A 61 2.53 -5.45 -23.19
C ILE A 61 2.51 -4.54 -21.96
N ILE A 62 1.80 -3.42 -22.03
CA ILE A 62 1.65 -2.49 -20.91
C ILE A 62 0.93 -3.15 -19.74
N LYS A 63 -0.17 -3.87 -20.00
CA LYS A 63 -0.89 -4.63 -18.97
C LYS A 63 -0.02 -5.73 -18.34
N LYS A 64 0.80 -6.42 -19.14
CA LYS A 64 1.70 -7.48 -18.69
C LYS A 64 2.84 -6.96 -17.81
N ARG A 65 3.34 -5.75 -18.08
CA ARG A 65 4.45 -5.11 -17.34
C ARG A 65 4.03 -4.20 -16.20
N ASN A 66 2.76 -3.79 -16.14
CA ASN A 66 2.26 -3.16 -14.91
C ASN A 66 2.31 -4.25 -13.81
N PRO A 67 3.36 -4.29 -12.99
CA PRO A 67 3.39 -5.27 -11.92
C PRO A 67 2.14 -5.03 -11.10
N LYS A 68 1.30 -6.04 -10.95
CA LYS A 68 0.19 -5.99 -10.00
C LYS A 68 0.82 -5.77 -8.63
N VAL A 69 1.00 -4.51 -8.26
CA VAL A 69 1.56 -4.17 -6.95
C VAL A 69 0.55 -4.68 -5.93
N ASN A 70 0.96 -5.65 -5.15
CA ASN A 70 0.11 -6.17 -4.09
C ASN A 70 -0.06 -5.06 -3.04
N TRP A 71 -1.17 -4.33 -3.16
CA TRP A 71 -1.49 -3.20 -2.29
C TRP A 71 -1.51 -3.60 -0.81
N LYS A 72 -1.93 -4.82 -0.49
CA LYS A 72 -1.90 -5.38 0.86
C LYS A 72 -0.48 -5.46 1.40
N ARG A 73 0.47 -5.90 0.56
CA ARG A 73 1.89 -5.93 0.91
C ARG A 73 2.45 -4.52 1.11
N ALA A 74 2.11 -3.58 0.22
CA ALA A 74 2.54 -2.19 0.33
C ALA A 74 1.99 -1.54 1.61
N LEU A 75 0.73 -1.78 1.94
CA LEU A 75 0.09 -1.33 3.17
C LEU A 75 0.79 -1.90 4.42
N LYS A 76 1.12 -3.19 4.41
CA LYS A 76 1.88 -3.84 5.50
C LYS A 76 3.28 -3.26 5.67
N ILE A 77 3.97 -2.96 4.57
CA ILE A 77 5.29 -2.31 4.60
C ILE A 77 5.16 -0.90 5.15
N PHE A 78 4.19 -0.11 4.68
CA PHE A 78 3.92 1.24 5.19
C PHE A 78 3.64 1.21 6.69
N SER A 79 2.73 0.38 7.12
CA SER A 79 2.40 0.15 8.51
C SER A 79 3.66 -0.20 9.31
N SER A 80 4.44 -1.17 8.90
CA SER A 80 5.66 -1.59 9.61
C SER A 80 6.72 -0.50 9.69
N SER A 81 6.89 0.30 8.64
CA SER A 81 7.89 1.38 8.58
C SER A 81 7.54 2.59 9.46
N SER A 82 6.28 2.71 9.85
CA SER A 82 5.78 3.82 10.67
C SER A 82 5.86 3.55 12.18
N ARG A 83 6.30 2.37 12.61
CA ARG A 83 6.36 2.00 14.03
C ARG A 83 7.34 2.87 14.81
N ARG A 84 6.84 3.45 15.91
CA ARG A 84 7.67 4.18 16.86
C ARG A 84 8.10 3.27 18.00
N THR A 85 9.37 3.37 18.35
CA THR A 85 9.91 2.66 19.51
C THR A 85 9.88 3.59 20.72
N ARG A 86 9.09 3.24 21.72
CA ARG A 86 9.08 3.93 23.01
C ARG A 86 9.85 3.11 24.02
N VAL A 87 10.73 3.75 24.75
CA VAL A 87 11.46 3.12 25.84
C VAL A 87 10.82 3.56 27.16
N LYS A 88 10.40 2.57 27.95
CA LYS A 88 9.89 2.81 29.32
C LYS A 88 10.81 2.15 30.34
N PHE A 89 11.08 2.86 31.41
CA PHE A 89 11.71 2.24 32.57
C PHE A 89 10.73 1.33 33.30
N THR A 90 11.19 0.16 33.73
CA THR A 90 10.35 -0.81 34.45
C THR A 90 11.12 -1.48 35.55
N VAL A 91 10.53 -1.52 36.72
CA VAL A 91 11.10 -2.25 37.90
C VAL A 91 11.03 -3.77 37.69
N LYS A 92 10.16 -4.26 36.81
CA LYS A 92 10.02 -5.69 36.53
C LYS A 92 11.20 -6.33 35.78
N ARG A 93 12.11 -5.51 35.24
CA ARG A 93 13.31 -5.95 34.51
C ARG A 93 14.55 -5.32 35.12
N VAL A 94 15.64 -6.06 35.10
CA VAL A 94 16.96 -5.57 35.47
C VAL A 94 17.61 -4.91 34.28
N SER A 95 18.33 -3.82 34.49
CA SER A 95 19.13 -3.18 33.46
C SER A 95 20.24 -4.10 32.99
N LYS A 96 20.30 -4.41 31.72
CA LYS A 96 21.37 -5.23 31.13
C LYS A 96 22.77 -4.60 31.30
N ARG A 97 22.84 -3.28 31.45
CA ARG A 97 24.10 -2.54 31.55
C ARG A 97 24.62 -2.44 32.96
N TYR A 98 23.72 -2.26 33.92
CA TYR A 98 24.11 -1.96 35.33
C TYR A 98 23.76 -3.06 36.31
N GLY A 99 23.06 -4.10 35.86
CA GLY A 99 22.63 -5.19 36.76
C GLY A 99 21.61 -4.77 37.83
N THR A 100 21.17 -3.50 37.84
CA THR A 100 20.26 -2.95 38.86
C THR A 100 18.88 -2.62 38.24
N ARG A 101 17.89 -2.40 39.11
CA ARG A 101 16.55 -1.90 38.67
C ARG A 101 16.50 -0.38 38.77
N PRO A 102 15.79 0.32 37.87
CA PRO A 102 14.89 -0.19 36.85
C PRO A 102 15.62 -0.57 35.56
N GLY A 103 15.11 -1.57 34.85
CA GLY A 103 15.53 -1.93 33.49
C GLY A 103 14.67 -1.23 32.43
N LEU A 104 15.05 -1.43 31.16
CA LEU A 104 14.37 -0.85 30.00
C LEU A 104 13.37 -1.83 29.42
N LYS A 105 12.15 -1.37 29.18
CA LYS A 105 11.13 -2.08 28.38
C LYS A 105 10.95 -1.33 27.07
N ILE A 106 11.33 -1.97 25.98
CA ILE A 106 11.05 -1.45 24.63
C ILE A 106 9.59 -1.77 24.31
N GLN A 107 8.79 -0.74 24.14
CA GLN A 107 7.41 -0.85 23.68
C GLN A 107 7.34 -0.31 22.26
N ARG A 108 7.03 -1.19 21.33
CA ARG A 108 6.73 -0.80 19.95
C ARG A 108 5.22 -0.60 19.86
N SER A 109 4.79 0.63 19.80
CA SER A 109 3.40 0.99 19.57
C SER A 109 3.32 1.68 18.21
N GLN A 110 2.24 1.47 17.52
CA GLN A 110 1.95 2.09 16.25
C GLN A 110 0.54 2.64 16.32
N LYS A 111 0.38 3.94 16.06
CA LYS A 111 -0.92 4.57 15.96
C LYS A 111 -1.12 5.06 14.52
N ILE A 112 -2.10 4.47 13.85
CA ILE A 112 -2.42 4.76 12.45
C ILE A 112 -3.81 5.39 12.41
N ALA A 113 -3.91 6.51 11.68
CA ALA A 113 -5.19 7.04 11.25
C ALA A 113 -5.59 6.35 9.95
N VAL A 114 -6.84 5.95 9.83
CA VAL A 114 -7.42 5.38 8.63
C VAL A 114 -8.59 6.26 8.22
N ALA A 115 -8.40 7.06 7.17
CA ALA A 115 -9.44 7.87 6.59
C ALA A 115 -10.17 7.04 5.52
N ILE A 116 -11.48 6.99 5.60
CA ILE A 116 -12.34 6.31 4.65
C ILE A 116 -13.21 7.35 4.00
N ASP A 117 -13.04 7.50 2.70
CA ASP A 117 -13.95 8.29 1.89
C ASP A 117 -15.29 7.57 1.80
N THR A 118 -16.33 8.23 2.22
CA THR A 118 -17.69 7.70 2.26
C THR A 118 -18.55 8.24 1.13
N SER A 119 -17.91 8.81 0.11
CA SER A 119 -18.60 9.20 -1.12
C SER A 119 -19.29 7.98 -1.76
N GLY A 120 -20.40 8.21 -2.45
CA GLY A 120 -21.25 7.13 -2.98
C GLY A 120 -20.63 6.27 -4.08
N SER A 121 -19.41 6.55 -4.47
CA SER A 121 -18.62 5.85 -5.50
C SER A 121 -17.87 4.60 -4.98
N ILE A 122 -17.73 4.45 -3.65
CA ILE A 122 -17.03 3.28 -3.08
C ILE A 122 -18.04 2.17 -2.80
N SER A 123 -17.79 0.99 -3.36
CA SER A 123 -18.64 -0.19 -3.19
C SER A 123 -18.49 -0.84 -1.81
N LEU A 124 -19.51 -1.54 -1.35
CA LEU A 124 -19.48 -2.28 -0.08
C LEU A 124 -18.41 -3.39 -0.09
N ASP A 125 -18.16 -4.00 -1.24
CA ASP A 125 -17.17 -5.06 -1.36
C ASP A 125 -15.74 -4.52 -1.20
N GLU A 126 -15.46 -3.35 -1.76
CA GLU A 126 -14.17 -2.65 -1.59
C GLU A 126 -13.96 -2.25 -0.12
N LEU A 127 -14.99 -1.72 0.53
CA LEU A 127 -14.95 -1.41 1.96
C LEU A 127 -14.67 -2.66 2.80
N ASN A 128 -15.33 -3.78 2.51
CA ASN A 128 -15.10 -5.04 3.22
C ASN A 128 -13.68 -5.55 3.04
N MET A 129 -13.13 -5.52 1.82
CA MET A 129 -11.75 -5.89 1.55
C MET A 129 -10.78 -5.00 2.34
N PHE A 130 -11.05 -3.71 2.40
CA PHE A 130 -10.22 -2.77 3.12
C PHE A 130 -10.28 -2.97 4.65
N PHE A 131 -11.47 -3.17 5.19
CA PHE A 131 -11.64 -3.47 6.62
C PHE A 131 -10.98 -4.78 7.04
N ASN A 132 -10.91 -5.79 6.17
CA ASN A 132 -10.16 -7.01 6.43
C ASN A 132 -8.65 -6.72 6.63
N GLU A 133 -8.07 -5.80 5.85
CA GLU A 133 -6.67 -5.41 6.03
C GLU A 133 -6.47 -4.56 7.29
N ILE A 134 -7.41 -3.67 7.61
CA ILE A 134 -7.41 -2.91 8.88
C ILE A 134 -7.44 -3.88 10.06
N HIS A 135 -8.31 -4.90 9.99
CA HIS A 135 -8.41 -5.93 11.01
C HIS A 135 -7.09 -6.69 11.20
N SER A 136 -6.45 -7.06 10.10
CA SER A 136 -5.13 -7.70 10.14
C SER A 136 -4.07 -6.80 10.79
N MET A 137 -4.05 -5.50 10.49
CA MET A 137 -3.12 -4.56 11.13
C MET A 137 -3.39 -4.42 12.63
N TRP A 138 -4.66 -4.35 13.02
CA TRP A 138 -5.07 -4.29 14.42
C TRP A 138 -4.67 -5.56 15.19
N GLN A 139 -4.89 -6.76 14.63
CA GLN A 139 -4.43 -8.03 15.23
C GLN A 139 -2.90 -8.05 15.42
N ASN A 140 -2.15 -7.39 14.55
CA ASN A 140 -0.69 -7.25 14.69
C ASN A 140 -0.27 -6.16 15.70
N GLY A 141 -1.21 -5.61 16.47
CA GLY A 141 -0.98 -4.68 17.58
C GLY A 141 -0.89 -3.22 17.19
N ALA A 142 -1.41 -2.82 16.03
CA ALA A 142 -1.58 -1.42 15.68
C ALA A 142 -2.80 -0.82 16.38
N GLU A 143 -2.66 0.37 16.95
CA GLU A 143 -3.77 1.19 17.41
C GLU A 143 -4.32 1.94 16.20
N ILE A 144 -5.57 1.70 15.84
CA ILE A 144 -6.16 2.26 14.62
C ILE A 144 -7.31 3.17 15.00
N GLU A 145 -7.26 4.40 14.50
CA GLU A 145 -8.37 5.35 14.57
C GLU A 145 -8.94 5.51 13.17
N VAL A 146 -10.23 5.17 13.02
CA VAL A 146 -10.96 5.31 11.76
C VAL A 146 -11.63 6.66 11.72
N ILE A 147 -11.52 7.33 10.58
CA ILE A 147 -12.08 8.65 10.28
C ILE A 147 -12.96 8.49 9.04
N GLU A 148 -14.25 8.52 9.21
CA GLU A 148 -15.21 8.54 8.10
C GLU A 148 -15.38 9.99 7.63
N CYS A 149 -15.14 10.23 6.35
CA CYS A 149 -15.16 11.57 5.76
C CYS A 149 -15.77 11.57 4.37
N ASP A 150 -16.40 12.68 4.04
CA ASP A 150 -16.80 13.07 2.70
C ASP A 150 -16.31 14.52 2.44
N ALA A 151 -17.16 15.50 2.32
CA ALA A 151 -16.78 16.92 2.33
C ALA A 151 -16.31 17.41 3.72
N ALA A 152 -16.62 16.66 4.78
CA ALA A 152 -16.23 16.94 6.16
C ALA A 152 -15.94 15.63 6.91
N VAL A 153 -15.32 15.73 8.10
CA VAL A 153 -15.16 14.57 8.99
C VAL A 153 -16.54 14.29 9.63
N GLN A 154 -17.13 13.14 9.29
CA GLN A 154 -18.45 12.74 9.76
C GLN A 154 -18.37 12.03 11.11
N LYS A 155 -17.44 11.08 11.24
CA LYS A 155 -17.30 10.27 12.43
C LYS A 155 -15.86 9.84 12.65
N THR A 156 -15.46 9.76 13.92
CA THR A 156 -14.16 9.23 14.30
C THR A 156 -14.32 8.22 15.43
N TYR A 157 -13.60 7.10 15.34
CA TYR A 157 -13.62 6.08 16.39
C TYR A 157 -12.38 5.22 16.39
N ASN A 158 -12.02 4.68 17.56
CA ASN A 158 -10.95 3.71 17.66
C ASN A 158 -11.46 2.32 17.22
N TYR A 159 -10.77 1.70 16.27
CA TYR A 159 -11.10 0.37 15.81
C TYR A 159 -10.79 -0.67 16.89
N ARG A 160 -11.78 -1.51 17.20
CA ARG A 160 -11.70 -2.55 18.25
C ARG A 160 -12.03 -3.95 17.73
N GLY A 161 -11.74 -4.21 16.47
CA GLY A 161 -11.94 -5.52 15.85
C GLY A 161 -13.38 -5.80 15.37
N LYS A 162 -14.29 -4.84 15.45
CA LYS A 162 -15.64 -4.95 14.89
C LYS A 162 -15.78 -4.08 13.67
N PHE A 163 -16.37 -4.62 12.61
CA PHE A 163 -16.72 -3.84 11.42
C PHE A 163 -17.86 -2.88 11.76
N PRO A 164 -17.84 -1.64 11.24
CA PRO A 164 -18.99 -0.76 11.38
C PRO A 164 -20.17 -1.30 10.56
N GLU A 165 -21.35 -1.28 11.14
CA GLU A 165 -22.58 -1.71 10.46
C GLU A 165 -22.99 -0.73 9.35
N PHE A 166 -22.64 0.54 9.50
CA PHE A 166 -22.94 1.60 8.55
C PHE A 166 -21.77 2.57 8.45
N VAL A 167 -21.48 3.01 7.22
CA VAL A 167 -20.54 4.07 6.90
C VAL A 167 -21.38 5.34 6.64
N HIS A 168 -21.02 6.45 7.30
CA HIS A 168 -21.78 7.68 7.25
C HIS A 168 -21.19 8.63 6.21
N GLY A 169 -22.02 9.15 5.35
CA GLY A 169 -21.68 10.13 4.31
C GLY A 169 -22.39 9.80 2.99
N ARG A 170 -22.41 10.70 2.08
CA ARG A 170 -22.77 10.57 0.64
C ARG A 170 -22.60 11.90 -0.07
N GLY A 171 -21.75 12.81 0.49
CA GLY A 171 -21.46 14.11 -0.08
C GLY A 171 -20.33 14.08 -1.13
N GLY A 172 -19.88 15.25 -1.52
CA GLY A 172 -18.67 15.39 -2.32
C GLY A 172 -17.42 15.10 -1.49
N THR A 173 -16.28 14.84 -2.15
CA THR A 173 -15.01 14.48 -1.49
C THR A 173 -14.13 15.70 -1.30
N ASN A 174 -13.62 15.90 -0.07
CA ASN A 174 -12.56 16.86 0.27
C ASN A 174 -11.56 16.21 1.22
N PHE A 175 -10.28 16.32 0.90
CA PHE A 175 -9.19 15.71 1.69
C PHE A 175 -8.73 16.56 2.88
N ASP A 176 -8.89 17.88 2.79
CA ASP A 176 -8.37 18.83 3.79
C ASP A 176 -8.96 18.67 5.20
N PRO A 177 -10.26 18.40 5.39
CA PRO A 177 -10.84 18.21 6.72
C PRO A 177 -10.19 17.09 7.53
N VAL A 178 -9.78 16.01 6.87
CA VAL A 178 -9.05 14.92 7.54
C VAL A 178 -7.67 15.38 7.99
N PHE A 179 -6.94 16.09 7.13
CA PHE A 179 -5.61 16.60 7.47
C PHE A 179 -5.65 17.70 8.54
N GLU A 180 -6.69 18.53 8.52
CA GLU A 180 -6.94 19.46 9.62
C GLU A 180 -7.18 18.72 10.94
N TYR A 181 -8.03 17.69 10.93
CA TYR A 181 -8.31 16.88 12.11
C TYR A 181 -7.02 16.28 12.69
N LEU A 182 -6.20 15.66 11.83
CA LEU A 182 -4.93 15.05 12.22
C LEU A 182 -3.95 16.09 12.79
N ASN A 183 -3.95 17.31 12.26
CA ASN A 183 -3.08 18.39 12.70
C ASN A 183 -3.56 19.08 13.99
N LYS A 184 -4.86 19.24 14.17
CA LYS A 184 -5.47 19.82 15.37
C LYS A 184 -5.32 18.92 16.60
N ASN A 185 -5.28 17.61 16.40
CA ASN A 185 -5.16 16.64 17.49
C ASN A 185 -3.71 16.52 17.98
N THR A 186 -3.19 17.58 18.61
CA THR A 186 -1.79 17.64 19.08
C THR A 186 -1.46 16.64 20.19
N LYS A 187 -2.46 16.14 20.93
CA LYS A 187 -2.29 15.14 21.99
C LYS A 187 -1.99 13.76 21.44
N VAL A 188 -2.38 13.51 20.19
CA VAL A 188 -2.22 12.23 19.52
C VAL A 188 -1.23 12.37 18.38
N LEU A 189 -0.15 11.64 18.46
CA LEU A 189 0.85 11.60 17.40
C LEU A 189 0.59 10.34 16.55
N TYR A 190 0.06 10.53 15.34
CA TYR A 190 -0.10 9.45 14.38
C TYR A 190 1.23 9.14 13.70
N ASP A 191 1.53 7.86 13.54
CA ASP A 191 2.74 7.38 12.86
C ASP A 191 2.55 7.38 11.34
N GLY A 192 1.30 7.30 10.89
CA GLY A 192 0.91 7.39 9.50
C GLY A 192 -0.60 7.52 9.34
N CYS A 193 -1.00 7.99 8.17
CA CYS A 193 -2.39 8.05 7.73
C CYS A 193 -2.55 7.19 6.47
N ILE A 194 -3.52 6.31 6.47
CA ILE A 194 -3.95 5.55 5.30
C ILE A 194 -5.26 6.17 4.84
N TYR A 195 -5.33 6.57 3.59
CA TYR A 195 -6.51 7.21 3.01
C TYR A 195 -7.08 6.32 1.91
N LEU A 196 -8.29 5.81 2.10
CA LEU A 196 -9.04 5.08 1.08
C LEU A 196 -10.00 6.04 0.39
N THR A 197 -9.89 6.16 -0.93
CA THR A 197 -10.72 7.05 -1.77
C THR A 197 -10.72 6.55 -3.21
N ASP A 198 -11.65 7.02 -4.00
CA ASP A 198 -11.61 6.88 -5.47
C ASP A 198 -10.71 7.92 -6.14
N GLY A 199 -10.23 8.90 -5.38
CA GLY A 199 -9.30 9.93 -5.87
C GLY A 199 -9.94 11.03 -6.72
N TYR A 200 -11.27 11.11 -6.79
CA TYR A 200 -11.97 12.17 -7.54
C TYR A 200 -12.22 13.41 -6.67
N ALA A 201 -11.16 14.02 -6.19
CA ALA A 201 -11.23 15.27 -5.45
C ALA A 201 -10.07 16.20 -5.79
N SER A 202 -10.19 17.46 -5.39
CA SER A 202 -9.11 18.45 -5.54
C SER A 202 -7.88 18.08 -4.72
N ALA A 203 -6.71 18.53 -5.19
CA ALA A 203 -5.47 18.33 -4.43
C ALA A 203 -5.58 18.97 -3.04
N PRO A 204 -5.14 18.26 -1.98
CA PRO A 204 -5.18 18.82 -0.65
C PRO A 204 -4.21 20.01 -0.54
N GLU A 205 -4.64 21.08 0.12
CA GLU A 205 -3.85 22.26 0.40
C GLU A 205 -3.10 22.12 1.73
N ILE A 206 -3.72 21.41 2.69
CA ILE A 206 -3.18 21.25 4.03
C ILE A 206 -2.20 20.09 4.08
N LYS A 207 -0.97 20.36 4.52
CA LYS A 207 0.05 19.33 4.71
C LYS A 207 -0.16 18.59 6.03
N PRO A 208 -0.33 17.26 6.02
CA PRO A 208 -0.43 16.47 7.24
C PRO A 208 0.91 16.34 7.95
N ARG A 209 0.87 16.21 9.30
CA ARG A 209 2.07 16.01 10.12
C ARG A 209 2.62 14.58 10.09
N CYS A 210 1.87 13.64 9.57
CA CYS A 210 2.27 12.24 9.42
C CYS A 210 2.43 11.85 7.94
N LYS A 211 3.05 10.71 7.70
CA LYS A 211 3.15 10.14 6.34
C LYS A 211 1.77 9.69 5.87
N VAL A 212 1.45 9.96 4.62
CA VAL A 212 0.19 9.53 4.00
C VAL A 212 0.45 8.38 3.04
N PHE A 213 -0.45 7.42 3.03
CA PHE A 213 -0.52 6.35 2.06
C PHE A 213 -1.92 6.32 1.46
N TRP A 214 -2.00 6.66 0.18
CA TRP A 214 -3.25 6.67 -0.57
C TRP A 214 -3.53 5.30 -1.14
N VAL A 215 -4.72 4.80 -0.89
CA VAL A 215 -5.23 3.55 -1.45
C VAL A 215 -6.42 3.91 -2.31
N ILE A 216 -6.24 3.78 -3.62
CA ILE A 216 -7.23 4.19 -4.62
C ILE A 216 -8.02 2.97 -5.06
N THR A 217 -9.33 3.11 -5.19
CA THR A 217 -10.21 2.04 -5.70
C THR A 217 -9.84 1.64 -7.13
N PRO A 218 -10.23 0.45 -7.61
CA PRO A 218 -9.87 -0.02 -8.95
C PRO A 218 -10.29 0.92 -10.08
N GLU A 219 -11.44 1.58 -9.91
CA GLU A 219 -12.00 2.53 -10.90
C GLU A 219 -11.59 3.98 -10.63
N GLY A 220 -10.82 4.21 -9.57
CA GLY A 220 -10.44 5.53 -9.11
C GLY A 220 -9.36 6.21 -9.95
N SER A 221 -9.15 7.50 -9.70
CA SER A 221 -8.17 8.35 -10.38
C SER A 221 -6.87 8.42 -9.61
N LEU A 222 -5.82 7.80 -10.16
CA LEU A 222 -4.45 7.92 -9.65
C LEU A 222 -3.76 9.10 -10.36
N GLY A 223 -3.61 10.24 -9.69
CA GLY A 223 -3.05 11.44 -10.31
C GLY A 223 -2.07 12.20 -9.41
N SER A 224 -1.40 13.20 -10.00
CA SER A 224 -0.45 14.10 -9.31
C SER A 224 -1.09 14.99 -8.24
N HIS A 225 -2.43 15.04 -8.19
CA HIS A 225 -3.19 15.76 -7.17
C HIS A 225 -3.10 15.10 -5.78
N LEU A 226 -2.78 13.80 -5.70
CA LEU A 226 -2.59 13.08 -4.44
C LEU A 226 -1.23 13.41 -3.84
N LYS A 227 -1.14 14.58 -3.20
CA LYS A 227 0.08 15.10 -2.58
C LYS A 227 0.39 14.42 -1.23
N TYR A 228 1.59 14.69 -0.72
CA TYR A 228 2.06 14.36 0.64
C TYR A 228 2.20 12.88 0.98
N GLY A 229 2.18 11.98 -0.02
CA GLY A 229 2.29 10.56 0.24
C GLY A 229 2.60 9.72 -0.97
N ARG A 230 2.53 8.41 -0.79
CA ARG A 230 2.57 7.44 -1.87
C ARG A 230 1.14 7.01 -2.16
N ALA A 231 0.80 6.93 -3.44
CA ALA A 231 -0.50 6.45 -3.88
C ALA A 231 -0.35 5.10 -4.56
N LEU A 232 -1.34 4.24 -4.36
CA LEU A 232 -1.41 2.92 -4.95
C LEU A 232 -2.85 2.59 -5.27
N GLN A 233 -3.09 2.08 -6.47
CA GLN A 233 -4.41 1.65 -6.89
C GLN A 233 -4.60 0.17 -6.58
N ILE A 234 -5.77 -0.17 -6.07
CA ILE A 234 -6.17 -1.56 -5.86
C ILE A 234 -6.38 -2.18 -7.24
N ASN A 235 -5.66 -3.24 -7.52
CA ASN A 235 -5.87 -4.05 -8.72
C ASN A 235 -6.55 -5.35 -8.30
N ASN A 236 -7.69 -5.63 -8.90
CA ASN A 236 -8.38 -6.92 -8.78
C ASN A 236 -7.57 -8.06 -9.41
#